data_d81d681e57dd0372e4af40fe8fa61549
#
_entry.id   d81d681e57dd0372e4af40fe8fa61549
#
_cell.length_a   1.000
_cell.length_b   1.000
_cell.length_c   1.000
_cell.angle_alpha   90.00
_cell.angle_beta   90.00
_cell.angle_gamma   90.00
#
_symmetry.space_group_name_H-M   'P 1'
#
loop_
_entity.id
_entity.type
_entity.pdbx_description
1 polymer ?
#
loop_
_entity_poly.entity_id
_entity_poly.type
_entity_poly.pdbx_seq_one_letter_code
_entity_poly.pdbx_strand_id
1 'polypeptide(L)'
;MTPNPAHPAEPGASGLAADIERVVKREHPDPHHVLGAHPSNGGVVLRAFRPAAERVLARPYGGDPVALEQRHPAGLFEGKLDGVELPLRYELEVSYPDGNTFTLVDPYAFPPTVGELDLHLAGEGRHEEIYGRLGAHVRELEGVAGTAFAVWAPAARAVSVVGDFNSWDGRLHPMRSLGASGIWEIFLPGVEEGAAYKFEILAPTGEIRMKADPFAFETTLAPRTDSVVHRPRHRWGDERWMERRRASSPHAEPISIYEVHLGSWRLNALEDDRSLTYAELADELAAYVTDMGFTHVELLPVMEHPFSGSWGYQVSGYFAPTARYGDPDDFRALVDRLHQAGIGVILDWVPAHFPRDDWALARFDASALYEHEDPRRGAHPEWGTLIFNYGRNEVRNFLLSSALFWPREY
;
A
#
# COMPACT_ATOMS: atom_id res chain seq x y z
N MET A 1 12.86 -23.01 -19.04
CA MET A 1 13.59 -21.79 -19.44
C MET A 1 12.75 -21.10 -20.49
N THR A 2 11.88 -20.21 -20.09
CA THR A 2 11.14 -19.33 -21.01
C THR A 2 12.03 -18.13 -21.33
N PRO A 3 12.10 -17.66 -22.59
CA PRO A 3 12.92 -16.51 -22.94
C PRO A 3 12.38 -15.25 -22.27
N ASN A 4 13.30 -14.50 -21.64
CA ASN A 4 13.12 -13.17 -21.09
C ASN A 4 12.49 -12.24 -22.16
N PRO A 5 11.44 -11.47 -21.86
CA PRO A 5 10.91 -10.50 -22.82
C PRO A 5 12.00 -9.51 -23.20
N ALA A 6 12.21 -9.35 -24.50
CA ALA A 6 13.22 -8.49 -25.08
C ALA A 6 13.16 -7.08 -24.51
N HIS A 7 14.26 -6.58 -23.95
CA HIS A 7 14.43 -5.17 -23.64
C HIS A 7 14.14 -4.35 -24.91
N PRO A 8 13.28 -3.31 -24.82
CA PRO A 8 13.05 -2.42 -25.96
C PRO A 8 14.38 -1.75 -26.36
N ALA A 9 14.60 -1.62 -27.67
CA ALA A 9 15.76 -0.95 -28.23
C ALA A 9 15.85 0.50 -27.71
N GLU A 10 17.09 1.00 -27.52
CA GLU A 10 17.32 2.39 -27.10
C GLU A 10 16.52 3.37 -27.99
N PRO A 11 15.76 4.31 -27.39
CA PRO A 11 15.15 5.39 -28.15
C PRO A 11 16.23 6.23 -28.81
N GLY A 12 16.02 6.67 -30.06
CA GLY A 12 16.94 7.60 -30.73
C GLY A 12 17.17 8.85 -29.87
N ALA A 13 18.32 9.52 -30.02
CA ALA A 13 18.75 10.63 -29.14
C ALA A 13 17.70 11.73 -28.89
N SER A 14 16.80 12.00 -29.83
CA SER A 14 15.68 12.94 -29.67
C SER A 14 14.57 12.37 -28.77
N GLY A 15 14.34 11.08 -28.77
CA GLY A 15 13.37 10.39 -27.92
C GLY A 15 13.83 10.38 -26.46
N LEU A 16 15.09 10.05 -26.21
CA LEU A 16 15.66 10.03 -24.87
C LEU A 16 15.62 11.40 -24.19
N ALA A 17 15.94 12.49 -24.94
CA ALA A 17 15.87 13.84 -24.37
C ALA A 17 14.45 14.22 -23.93
N ALA A 18 13.42 13.83 -24.71
CA ALA A 18 12.03 14.05 -24.34
C ALA A 18 11.61 13.20 -23.12
N ASP A 19 12.10 11.96 -23.02
CA ASP A 19 11.81 11.07 -21.88
C ASP A 19 12.51 11.57 -20.60
N ILE A 20 13.73 12.07 -20.69
CA ILE A 20 14.42 12.74 -19.57
C ILE A 20 13.59 13.94 -19.06
N GLU A 21 13.11 14.80 -19.96
CA GLU A 21 12.25 15.92 -19.58
C GLU A 21 10.97 15.46 -18.86
N ARG A 22 10.37 14.37 -19.31
CA ARG A 22 9.18 13.80 -18.67
C ARG A 22 9.48 13.21 -17.28
N VAL A 23 10.64 12.55 -17.10
CA VAL A 23 11.10 12.07 -15.79
C VAL A 23 11.28 13.25 -14.84
N VAL A 24 12.00 14.27 -15.26
CA VAL A 24 12.28 15.48 -14.48
C VAL A 24 10.98 16.20 -14.05
N LYS A 25 9.97 16.22 -14.93
CA LYS A 25 8.65 16.81 -14.68
C LYS A 25 7.72 15.87 -13.92
N ARG A 26 8.14 14.65 -13.62
CA ARG A 26 7.30 13.61 -13.00
C ARG A 26 6.06 13.25 -13.85
N GLU A 27 6.25 13.18 -15.16
CA GLU A 27 5.20 12.90 -16.14
C GLU A 27 5.47 11.62 -16.95
N HIS A 28 6.57 10.91 -16.64
CA HIS A 28 6.94 9.70 -17.36
C HIS A 28 6.12 8.50 -16.82
N PRO A 29 5.38 7.77 -17.65
CA PRO A 29 4.56 6.64 -17.20
C PRO A 29 5.40 5.41 -16.80
N ASP A 30 6.62 5.30 -17.30
CA ASP A 30 7.55 4.22 -16.97
C ASP A 30 8.97 4.77 -16.75
N PRO A 31 9.28 5.31 -15.55
CA PRO A 31 10.62 5.81 -15.23
C PRO A 31 11.72 4.76 -15.35
N HIS A 32 11.42 3.46 -15.20
CA HIS A 32 12.37 2.37 -15.35
C HIS A 32 12.87 2.24 -16.79
N HIS A 33 12.17 2.77 -17.77
CA HIS A 33 12.63 2.83 -19.16
C HIS A 33 13.79 3.82 -19.35
N VAL A 34 13.94 4.78 -18.46
CA VAL A 34 14.97 5.85 -18.53
C VAL A 34 16.02 5.67 -17.44
N LEU A 35 15.57 5.48 -16.19
CA LEU A 35 16.41 5.35 -15.00
C LEU A 35 16.87 3.89 -14.82
N GLY A 36 17.96 3.72 -14.07
CA GLY A 36 18.59 2.41 -13.89
C GLY A 36 19.64 2.11 -14.94
N ALA A 37 19.94 0.83 -15.09
CA ALA A 37 20.98 0.31 -15.98
C ALA A 37 20.37 -0.22 -17.28
N HIS A 38 20.86 0.27 -18.43
CA HIS A 38 20.36 -0.08 -19.76
C HIS A 38 21.49 -0.57 -20.68
N PRO A 39 21.20 -1.45 -21.65
CA PRO A 39 22.19 -1.88 -22.63
C PRO A 39 22.71 -0.68 -23.43
N SER A 40 24.01 -0.65 -23.74
CA SER A 40 24.63 0.34 -24.60
C SER A 40 25.71 -0.32 -25.44
N ASN A 41 26.14 0.31 -26.56
CA ASN A 41 27.21 -0.19 -27.40
C ASN A 41 28.51 -0.39 -26.61
N GLY A 42 28.87 -1.66 -26.38
CA GLY A 42 30.11 -2.06 -25.68
C GLY A 42 30.03 -2.02 -24.16
N GLY A 43 28.80 -1.98 -23.56
CA GLY A 43 28.60 -2.00 -22.11
C GLY A 43 27.21 -1.63 -21.66
N VAL A 44 27.12 -0.94 -20.53
CA VAL A 44 25.86 -0.50 -19.88
C VAL A 44 25.91 1.02 -19.70
N VAL A 45 24.81 1.71 -19.98
CA VAL A 45 24.58 3.08 -19.55
C VAL A 45 23.71 3.08 -18.31
N LEU A 46 24.12 3.84 -17.29
CA LEU A 46 23.38 3.98 -16.03
C LEU A 46 22.91 5.41 -15.89
N ARG A 47 21.61 5.57 -15.56
CA ARG A 47 20.99 6.87 -15.31
C ARG A 47 20.32 6.91 -13.95
N ALA A 48 20.59 8.00 -13.22
CA ALA A 48 20.00 8.25 -11.90
C ALA A 48 19.42 9.65 -11.84
N PHE A 49 18.22 9.79 -11.28
CA PHE A 49 17.61 11.08 -11.01
C PHE A 49 17.69 11.36 -9.51
N ARG A 50 18.55 12.30 -9.13
CA ARG A 50 18.81 12.71 -7.75
C ARG A 50 18.78 14.24 -7.68
N PRO A 51 17.59 14.84 -7.48
CA PRO A 51 17.43 16.29 -7.35
C PRO A 51 18.33 16.85 -6.27
N ALA A 52 18.94 18.01 -6.56
CA ALA A 52 19.87 18.71 -5.68
C ALA A 52 21.18 17.96 -5.32
N ALA A 53 21.44 16.78 -5.86
CA ALA A 53 22.73 16.12 -5.69
C ALA A 53 23.85 16.90 -6.42
N GLU A 54 25.01 17.00 -5.78
CA GLU A 54 26.23 17.58 -6.37
C GLU A 54 27.03 16.54 -7.15
N ARG A 55 27.02 15.27 -6.65
CA ARG A 55 27.77 14.17 -7.22
C ARG A 55 27.04 12.85 -7.06
N VAL A 56 27.10 12.02 -8.10
CA VAL A 56 26.61 10.64 -8.06
C VAL A 56 27.68 9.69 -8.58
N LEU A 57 27.99 8.64 -7.80
CA LEU A 57 28.86 7.54 -8.22
C LEU A 57 28.04 6.27 -8.32
N ALA A 58 28.19 5.53 -9.42
CA ALA A 58 27.76 4.14 -9.50
C ALA A 58 28.86 3.23 -8.92
N ARG A 59 28.49 2.30 -8.04
CA ARG A 59 29.37 1.31 -7.42
C ARG A 59 28.93 -0.11 -7.83
N PRO A 60 29.39 -0.61 -8.98
CA PRO A 60 29.11 -1.99 -9.38
C PRO A 60 29.72 -2.98 -8.38
N TYR A 61 29.01 -4.06 -8.03
CA TYR A 61 29.58 -5.12 -7.20
C TYR A 61 30.71 -5.83 -7.97
N GLY A 62 31.91 -5.80 -7.40
CA GLY A 62 33.11 -6.40 -8.00
C GLY A 62 33.78 -5.57 -9.08
N GLY A 63 33.37 -4.30 -9.26
CA GLY A 63 33.97 -3.35 -10.20
C GLY A 63 34.42 -2.04 -9.53
N ASP A 64 35.10 -1.20 -10.30
CA ASP A 64 35.50 0.13 -9.83
C ASP A 64 34.33 1.11 -9.85
N PRO A 65 34.29 2.08 -8.91
CA PRO A 65 33.28 3.13 -8.92
C PRO A 65 33.39 4.03 -10.16
N VAL A 66 32.24 4.35 -10.75
CA VAL A 66 32.14 5.21 -11.94
C VAL A 66 31.37 6.48 -11.60
N ALA A 67 31.97 7.64 -11.86
CA ALA A 67 31.29 8.92 -11.70
C ALA A 67 30.26 9.12 -12.81
N LEU A 68 29.03 9.47 -12.42
CA LEU A 68 28.01 9.86 -13.37
C LEU A 68 28.07 11.36 -13.62
N GLU A 69 28.00 11.75 -14.89
CA GLU A 69 27.97 13.16 -15.31
C GLU A 69 26.55 13.71 -15.23
N GLN A 70 26.41 14.94 -14.76
CA GLN A 70 25.11 15.61 -14.73
C GLN A 70 24.67 15.96 -16.17
N ARG A 71 23.62 15.32 -16.65
CA ARG A 71 23.04 15.53 -17.98
C ARG A 71 21.92 16.54 -18.02
N HIS A 72 21.25 16.72 -16.87
CA HIS A 72 20.16 17.70 -16.76
C HIS A 72 20.31 18.49 -15.44
N PRO A 73 20.13 19.82 -15.45
CA PRO A 73 20.33 20.67 -14.27
C PRO A 73 19.38 20.38 -13.11
N ALA A 74 18.25 19.71 -13.37
CA ALA A 74 17.34 19.26 -12.32
C ALA A 74 17.86 18.07 -11.49
N GLY A 75 19.03 17.49 -11.84
CA GLY A 75 19.68 16.41 -11.11
C GLY A 75 19.57 15.04 -11.77
N LEU A 76 19.48 14.98 -13.11
CA LEU A 76 19.66 13.71 -13.81
C LEU A 76 21.13 13.51 -14.16
N PHE A 77 21.66 12.34 -13.75
CA PHE A 77 23.05 11.93 -13.95
C PHE A 77 23.11 10.70 -14.85
N GLU A 78 24.13 10.59 -15.69
CA GLU A 78 24.37 9.50 -16.63
C GLU A 78 25.84 9.11 -16.64
N GLY A 79 26.14 7.82 -16.72
CA GLY A 79 27.50 7.32 -16.91
C GLY A 79 27.51 6.01 -17.68
N LYS A 80 28.62 5.76 -18.41
CA LYS A 80 28.82 4.53 -19.17
C LYS A 80 29.78 3.62 -18.43
N LEU A 81 29.43 2.35 -18.36
CA LEU A 81 30.25 1.27 -17.82
C LEU A 81 30.65 0.35 -18.99
N ASP A 82 31.87 0.50 -19.46
CA ASP A 82 32.39 -0.28 -20.59
C ASP A 82 32.71 -1.72 -20.18
N GLY A 83 32.40 -2.67 -21.04
CA GLY A 83 32.73 -4.11 -20.83
C GLY A 83 31.85 -4.79 -19.76
N VAL A 84 30.78 -4.12 -19.28
CA VAL A 84 29.81 -4.65 -18.31
C VAL A 84 28.57 -5.14 -19.05
N GLU A 85 27.99 -6.25 -18.57
CA GLU A 85 26.76 -6.84 -19.11
C GLU A 85 25.63 -6.79 -18.07
N LEU A 86 24.37 -6.84 -18.55
CA LEU A 86 23.19 -6.98 -17.70
C LEU A 86 22.90 -8.47 -17.41
N PRO A 87 22.35 -8.80 -16.24
CA PRO A 87 21.91 -7.91 -15.15
C PRO A 87 23.09 -7.37 -14.34
N LEU A 88 23.05 -6.07 -14.04
CA LEU A 88 24.08 -5.38 -13.25
C LEU A 88 23.57 -5.13 -11.82
N ARG A 89 24.31 -5.58 -10.81
CA ARG A 89 24.11 -5.20 -9.41
C ARG A 89 25.02 -4.06 -9.04
N TYR A 90 24.48 -3.01 -8.49
CA TYR A 90 25.20 -1.81 -8.11
C TYR A 90 24.49 -1.03 -7.01
N GLU A 91 25.22 -0.15 -6.37
CA GLU A 91 24.73 0.89 -5.48
C GLU A 91 25.04 2.26 -6.06
N LEU A 92 24.29 3.26 -5.63
CA LEU A 92 24.54 4.67 -5.89
C LEU A 92 25.07 5.34 -4.63
N GLU A 93 26.24 5.99 -4.72
CA GLU A 93 26.72 6.91 -3.72
C GLU A 93 26.37 8.33 -4.18
N VAL A 94 25.56 9.03 -3.38
CA VAL A 94 25.01 10.34 -3.71
C VAL A 94 25.49 11.36 -2.69
N SER A 95 26.19 12.40 -3.13
CA SER A 95 26.67 13.50 -2.29
C SER A 95 25.87 14.78 -2.56
N TYR A 96 25.55 15.50 -1.49
CA TYR A 96 24.78 16.74 -1.51
C TYR A 96 25.62 17.93 -1.07
N PRO A 97 25.23 19.20 -1.42
CA PRO A 97 25.97 20.41 -1.10
C PRO A 97 26.17 20.69 0.39
N ASP A 98 25.33 20.11 1.25
CA ASP A 98 25.44 20.17 2.71
C ASP A 98 26.53 19.27 3.31
N GLY A 99 27.25 18.53 2.45
CA GLY A 99 28.30 17.59 2.82
C GLY A 99 27.80 16.17 3.17
N ASN A 100 26.50 15.93 3.16
CA ASN A 100 25.95 14.61 3.39
C ASN A 100 26.17 13.70 2.18
N THR A 101 26.52 12.43 2.45
CA THR A 101 26.68 11.39 1.42
C THR A 101 25.92 10.15 1.84
N PHE A 102 25.11 9.61 0.93
CA PHE A 102 24.30 8.42 1.15
C PHE A 102 24.65 7.34 0.13
N THR A 103 24.71 6.09 0.58
CA THR A 103 24.81 4.93 -0.30
C THR A 103 23.46 4.23 -0.29
N LEU A 104 22.92 3.94 -1.47
CA LEU A 104 21.62 3.31 -1.64
C LEU A 104 21.63 2.34 -2.81
N VAL A 105 20.83 1.27 -2.70
CA VAL A 105 20.53 0.39 -3.83
C VAL A 105 19.51 1.10 -4.73
N ASP A 106 19.76 1.11 -6.04
CA ASP A 106 18.89 1.82 -6.97
C ASP A 106 17.54 1.09 -7.13
N PRO A 107 16.39 1.71 -6.81
CA PRO A 107 15.08 1.10 -6.99
C PRO A 107 14.75 0.78 -8.45
N TYR A 108 15.36 1.47 -9.41
CA TYR A 108 15.14 1.26 -10.84
C TYR A 108 15.92 0.06 -11.42
N ALA A 109 16.69 -0.66 -10.59
CA ALA A 109 17.37 -1.89 -10.97
C ALA A 109 16.47 -3.14 -10.89
N PHE A 110 15.26 -3.04 -10.35
CA PHE A 110 14.41 -4.20 -10.04
C PHE A 110 13.30 -4.44 -11.07
N PRO A 111 13.00 -5.75 -11.34
CA PRO A 111 11.86 -6.13 -12.19
C PRO A 111 10.51 -5.79 -11.54
N PRO A 112 9.39 -5.87 -12.30
CA PRO A 112 8.05 -5.70 -11.76
C PRO A 112 7.73 -6.68 -10.64
N THR A 113 7.01 -6.18 -9.61
CA THR A 113 6.59 -6.96 -8.45
C THR A 113 5.17 -7.54 -8.59
N VAL A 114 4.38 -7.00 -9.51
CA VAL A 114 3.05 -7.50 -9.88
C VAL A 114 3.19 -8.27 -11.20
N GLY A 115 2.82 -9.55 -11.17
CA GLY A 115 2.99 -10.46 -12.32
C GLY A 115 1.86 -10.35 -13.35
N GLU A 116 2.10 -10.90 -14.56
CA GLU A 116 1.10 -10.88 -15.66
C GLU A 116 -0.21 -11.57 -15.28
N LEU A 117 -0.16 -12.65 -14.50
CA LEU A 117 -1.36 -13.33 -14.02
C LEU A 117 -2.16 -12.45 -13.07
N ASP A 118 -1.49 -11.73 -12.16
CA ASP A 118 -2.12 -10.80 -11.23
C ASP A 118 -2.83 -9.66 -12.00
N LEU A 119 -2.15 -9.10 -13.01
CA LEU A 119 -2.71 -8.06 -13.88
C LEU A 119 -3.93 -8.55 -14.67
N HIS A 120 -3.87 -9.78 -15.22
CA HIS A 120 -4.97 -10.37 -15.95
C HIS A 120 -6.20 -10.58 -15.04
N LEU A 121 -6.01 -11.21 -13.87
CA LEU A 121 -7.09 -11.47 -12.92
C LEU A 121 -7.69 -10.16 -12.35
N ALA A 122 -6.86 -9.16 -12.10
CA ALA A 122 -7.31 -7.83 -11.67
C ALA A 122 -8.21 -7.17 -12.72
N GLY A 123 -7.80 -7.18 -14.00
CA GLY A 123 -8.58 -6.63 -15.11
C GLY A 123 -9.92 -7.36 -15.35
N GLU A 124 -10.00 -8.65 -15.02
CA GLU A 124 -11.27 -9.41 -15.03
C GLU A 124 -12.12 -9.18 -13.77
N GLY A 125 -11.59 -8.53 -12.73
CA GLY A 125 -12.26 -8.36 -11.43
C GLY A 125 -12.43 -9.68 -10.67
N ARG A 126 -11.46 -10.58 -10.78
CA ARG A 126 -11.49 -11.95 -10.23
C ARG A 126 -10.28 -12.30 -9.36
N HIS A 127 -9.48 -11.32 -9.01
CA HIS A 127 -8.31 -11.50 -8.15
C HIS A 127 -8.69 -11.39 -6.67
N GLU A 128 -9.19 -12.46 -6.07
CA GLU A 128 -9.69 -12.47 -4.69
C GLU A 128 -8.64 -12.07 -3.65
N GLU A 129 -7.35 -12.32 -3.92
CA GLU A 129 -6.21 -11.98 -3.05
C GLU A 129 -5.40 -10.80 -3.57
N ILE A 130 -6.03 -9.85 -4.27
CA ILE A 130 -5.35 -8.69 -4.83
C ILE A 130 -4.69 -7.83 -3.74
N TYR A 131 -5.20 -7.87 -2.50
CA TYR A 131 -4.58 -7.23 -1.34
C TYR A 131 -3.16 -7.75 -1.04
N GLY A 132 -2.79 -8.92 -1.51
CA GLY A 132 -1.42 -9.45 -1.43
C GLY A 132 -0.48 -8.95 -2.55
N ARG A 133 -0.98 -8.09 -3.45
CA ARG A 133 -0.24 -7.51 -4.57
C ARG A 133 -0.28 -5.99 -4.58
N LEU A 134 -1.47 -5.38 -4.38
CA LEU A 134 -1.62 -3.94 -4.21
C LEU A 134 -1.41 -3.57 -2.74
N GLY A 135 -0.98 -2.34 -2.51
CA GLY A 135 -0.56 -1.89 -1.19
C GLY A 135 0.96 -1.86 -1.02
N ALA A 136 1.42 -1.96 0.23
CA ALA A 136 2.82 -2.00 0.61
C ALA A 136 3.17 -3.36 1.22
N HIS A 137 4.13 -4.07 0.62
CA HIS A 137 4.50 -5.42 1.04
C HIS A 137 6.00 -5.54 1.27
N VAL A 138 6.39 -5.77 2.54
CA VAL A 138 7.78 -6.10 2.88
C VAL A 138 8.15 -7.44 2.26
N ARG A 139 9.18 -7.45 1.44
CA ARG A 139 9.67 -8.66 0.77
C ARG A 139 11.16 -8.59 0.44
N GLU A 140 11.72 -9.71 0.07
CA GLU A 140 13.04 -9.79 -0.54
C GLU A 140 12.89 -9.98 -2.04
N LEU A 141 13.58 -9.16 -2.82
CA LEU A 141 13.62 -9.25 -4.27
C LEU A 141 15.08 -9.32 -4.73
N GLU A 142 15.44 -10.36 -5.46
CA GLU A 142 16.82 -10.64 -5.93
C GLU A 142 17.88 -10.59 -4.81
N GLY A 143 17.51 -11.00 -3.58
CA GLY A 143 18.40 -11.00 -2.42
C GLY A 143 18.51 -9.65 -1.70
N VAL A 144 17.65 -8.68 -2.05
CA VAL A 144 17.60 -7.36 -1.42
C VAL A 144 16.29 -7.20 -0.67
N ALA A 145 16.37 -6.91 0.62
CA ALA A 145 15.20 -6.63 1.46
C ALA A 145 14.67 -5.21 1.18
N GLY A 146 13.35 -5.06 1.18
CA GLY A 146 12.68 -3.79 0.96
C GLY A 146 11.17 -3.93 0.92
N THR A 147 10.49 -2.92 0.41
CA THR A 147 9.04 -2.88 0.30
C THR A 147 8.61 -2.67 -1.15
N ALA A 148 7.70 -3.53 -1.63
CA ALA A 148 7.01 -3.34 -2.90
C ALA A 148 5.76 -2.50 -2.66
N PHE A 149 5.59 -1.43 -3.44
CA PHE A 149 4.42 -0.57 -3.42
C PHE A 149 3.67 -0.70 -4.75
N ALA A 150 2.36 -0.90 -4.69
CA ALA A 150 1.53 -0.95 -5.89
C ALA A 150 0.15 -0.34 -5.63
N VAL A 151 -0.37 0.41 -6.61
CA VAL A 151 -1.67 1.09 -6.50
C VAL A 151 -2.40 1.12 -7.84
N TRP A 152 -3.72 1.04 -7.80
CA TRP A 152 -4.57 1.16 -8.99
C TRP A 152 -5.05 2.60 -9.17
N ALA A 153 -4.57 3.26 -10.23
CA ALA A 153 -4.88 4.65 -10.57
C ALA A 153 -4.85 4.85 -12.10
N PRO A 154 -5.83 4.30 -12.85
CA PRO A 154 -5.80 4.25 -14.31
C PRO A 154 -5.90 5.61 -15.01
N ALA A 155 -6.49 6.63 -14.37
CA ALA A 155 -6.55 7.98 -14.93
C ALA A 155 -5.32 8.83 -14.59
N ALA A 156 -4.41 8.37 -13.72
CA ALA A 156 -3.22 9.12 -13.37
C ALA A 156 -2.27 9.27 -14.58
N ARG A 157 -1.65 10.45 -14.70
CA ARG A 157 -0.55 10.69 -15.65
C ARG A 157 0.77 10.14 -15.13
N ALA A 158 0.97 10.21 -13.81
CA ALA A 158 2.09 9.62 -13.10
C ALA A 158 1.70 9.40 -11.63
N VAL A 159 2.39 8.47 -10.98
CA VAL A 159 2.27 8.20 -9.54
C VAL A 159 3.66 8.12 -8.94
N SER A 160 3.83 8.67 -7.74
CA SER A 160 5.02 8.49 -6.92
C SER A 160 4.63 7.98 -5.55
N VAL A 161 5.48 7.17 -4.92
CA VAL A 161 5.34 6.86 -3.51
C VAL A 161 6.19 7.83 -2.68
N VAL A 162 5.59 8.40 -1.64
CA VAL A 162 6.22 9.38 -0.74
C VAL A 162 6.08 8.94 0.71
N GLY A 163 7.05 9.24 1.52
CA GLY A 163 7.06 8.86 2.93
C GLY A 163 8.29 9.38 3.66
N ASP A 164 8.47 8.94 4.91
CA ASP A 164 9.61 9.35 5.72
C ASP A 164 10.95 8.96 5.07
N PHE A 165 10.98 7.86 4.31
CA PHE A 165 12.15 7.33 3.59
C PHE A 165 12.66 8.23 2.44
N ASN A 166 11.89 9.21 1.99
CA ASN A 166 12.28 10.15 0.94
C ASN A 166 11.89 11.59 1.26
N SER A 167 11.68 11.91 2.55
CA SER A 167 11.30 13.24 3.02
C SER A 167 10.03 13.78 2.32
N TRP A 168 9.14 12.87 1.93
CA TRP A 168 7.87 13.18 1.24
C TRP A 168 8.05 13.88 -0.13
N ASP A 169 9.20 13.66 -0.78
CA ASP A 169 9.53 14.24 -2.09
C ASP A 169 9.18 13.27 -3.23
N GLY A 170 8.07 13.52 -3.92
CA GLY A 170 7.59 12.69 -5.03
C GLY A 170 8.50 12.65 -6.26
N ARG A 171 9.57 13.45 -6.31
CA ARG A 171 10.58 13.40 -7.38
C ARG A 171 11.50 12.20 -7.27
N LEU A 172 11.64 11.63 -6.06
CA LEU A 172 12.65 10.58 -5.77
C LEU A 172 12.21 9.17 -6.17
N HIS A 173 10.92 8.88 -6.03
CA HIS A 173 10.40 7.53 -6.29
C HIS A 173 9.16 7.52 -7.19
N PRO A 174 9.25 8.05 -8.43
CA PRO A 174 8.19 7.85 -9.42
C PRO A 174 8.07 6.36 -9.78
N MET A 175 6.82 5.90 -9.84
CA MET A 175 6.43 4.52 -10.09
C MET A 175 6.25 4.26 -11.58
N ARG A 176 6.42 3.01 -12.02
CA ARG A 176 6.09 2.59 -13.39
C ARG A 176 4.64 2.16 -13.51
N SER A 177 4.01 2.52 -14.62
CA SER A 177 2.73 1.98 -15.03
C SER A 177 2.89 0.58 -15.62
N LEU A 178 2.02 -0.33 -15.22
CA LEU A 178 1.94 -1.67 -15.79
C LEU A 178 0.91 -1.72 -16.95
N GLY A 179 1.00 -0.73 -17.82
CA GLY A 179 0.25 -0.64 -19.06
C GLY A 179 -1.26 -0.47 -18.87
N ALA A 180 -2.06 -1.21 -19.64
CA ALA A 180 -3.52 -1.07 -19.67
C ALA A 180 -4.23 -1.48 -18.35
N SER A 181 -3.52 -2.09 -17.41
CA SER A 181 -4.09 -2.46 -16.10
C SER A 181 -4.45 -1.24 -15.24
N GLY A 182 -3.81 -0.10 -15.48
CA GLY A 182 -3.90 1.09 -14.63
C GLY A 182 -3.23 0.92 -13.25
N ILE A 183 -2.46 -0.13 -13.06
CA ILE A 183 -1.67 -0.37 -11.85
C ILE A 183 -0.29 0.29 -12.01
N TRP A 184 0.14 0.97 -10.95
CA TRP A 184 1.46 1.57 -10.79
C TRP A 184 2.20 0.84 -9.70
N GLU A 185 3.52 0.62 -9.89
CA GLU A 185 4.31 -0.09 -8.89
C GLU A 185 5.77 0.36 -8.85
N ILE A 186 6.43 0.13 -7.70
CA ILE A 186 7.87 0.24 -7.50
C ILE A 186 8.31 -0.65 -6.33
N PHE A 187 9.52 -1.19 -6.40
CA PHE A 187 10.18 -1.81 -5.26
C PHE A 187 11.20 -0.83 -4.67
N LEU A 188 11.12 -0.56 -3.37
CA LEU A 188 12.05 0.32 -2.66
C LEU A 188 12.94 -0.49 -1.72
N PRO A 189 14.21 -0.69 -2.07
CA PRO A 189 15.21 -1.28 -1.19
C PRO A 189 15.33 -0.54 0.14
N GLY A 190 15.47 -1.30 1.24
CA GLY A 190 15.73 -0.72 2.56
C GLY A 190 14.54 -0.01 3.22
N VAL A 191 13.37 0.06 2.57
CA VAL A 191 12.15 0.52 3.24
C VAL A 191 11.57 -0.65 4.03
N GLU A 192 11.45 -0.44 5.33
CA GLU A 192 11.06 -1.47 6.29
C GLU A 192 9.67 -1.20 6.87
N GLU A 193 9.20 -2.17 7.65
CA GLU A 193 8.00 -2.06 8.47
C GLU A 193 8.01 -0.81 9.36
N GLY A 194 6.84 -0.19 9.56
CA GLY A 194 6.64 1.03 10.34
C GLY A 194 6.82 2.32 9.54
N ALA A 195 7.32 2.24 8.29
CA ALA A 195 7.47 3.43 7.46
C ALA A 195 6.10 4.02 7.08
N ALA A 196 5.89 5.30 7.36
CA ALA A 196 4.70 6.03 6.94
C ALA A 196 4.83 6.47 5.48
N TYR A 197 3.73 6.33 4.71
CA TYR A 197 3.72 6.65 3.29
C TYR A 197 2.35 7.10 2.77
N LYS A 198 2.37 7.71 1.57
CA LYS A 198 1.21 7.98 0.69
C LYS A 198 1.58 7.79 -0.76
N PHE A 199 0.56 7.79 -1.62
CA PHE A 199 0.75 7.96 -3.05
C PHE A 199 0.51 9.42 -3.44
N GLU A 200 1.49 9.99 -4.17
CA GLU A 200 1.36 11.27 -4.83
C GLU A 200 0.93 11.02 -6.28
N ILE A 201 -0.28 11.44 -6.63
CA ILE A 201 -0.91 11.17 -7.92
C ILE A 201 -0.96 12.46 -8.73
N LEU A 202 -0.33 12.46 -9.90
CA LEU A 202 -0.46 13.53 -10.89
C LEU A 202 -1.71 13.27 -11.74
N ALA A 203 -2.73 14.08 -11.53
CA ALA A 203 -3.99 14.02 -12.26
C ALA A 203 -3.85 14.42 -13.75
N PRO A 204 -4.78 14.05 -14.63
CA PRO A 204 -4.82 14.52 -16.03
C PRO A 204 -4.85 16.04 -16.16
N THR A 205 -5.42 16.73 -15.18
CA THR A 205 -5.47 18.20 -15.09
C THR A 205 -4.16 18.87 -14.74
N GLY A 206 -3.15 18.09 -14.29
CA GLY A 206 -1.88 18.60 -13.75
C GLY A 206 -1.91 18.87 -12.24
N GLU A 207 -3.04 18.64 -11.57
CA GLU A 207 -3.17 18.71 -10.12
C GLU A 207 -2.42 17.53 -9.46
N ILE A 208 -1.76 17.79 -8.33
CA ILE A 208 -1.13 16.75 -7.50
C ILE A 208 -2.07 16.43 -6.35
N ARG A 209 -2.35 15.15 -6.15
CA ARG A 209 -3.16 14.62 -5.06
C ARG A 209 -2.37 13.70 -4.17
N MET A 210 -2.47 13.91 -2.86
CA MET A 210 -1.86 13.06 -1.83
C MET A 210 -2.91 12.07 -1.30
N LYS A 211 -2.72 10.78 -1.56
CA LYS A 211 -3.69 9.72 -1.27
C LYS A 211 -3.13 8.68 -0.31
N ALA A 212 -3.91 8.35 0.72
CA ALA A 212 -3.66 7.15 1.50
C ALA A 212 -3.85 5.90 0.61
N ASP A 213 -3.18 4.83 0.96
CA ASP A 213 -3.26 3.58 0.21
C ASP A 213 -4.61 2.87 0.47
N PRO A 214 -5.41 2.58 -0.56
CA PRO A 214 -6.66 1.84 -0.41
C PRO A 214 -6.50 0.43 0.16
N PHE A 215 -5.31 -0.17 0.01
CA PHE A 215 -4.97 -1.52 0.46
C PHE A 215 -4.05 -1.53 1.69
N ALA A 216 -3.90 -0.41 2.39
CA ALA A 216 -3.09 -0.35 3.59
C ALA A 216 -3.60 -1.30 4.68
N PHE A 217 -2.70 -2.06 5.30
CA PHE A 217 -3.01 -2.95 6.44
C PHE A 217 -2.90 -2.23 7.79
N GLU A 218 -2.25 -1.08 7.81
CA GLU A 218 -2.06 -0.25 8.99
C GLU A 218 -2.11 1.23 8.59
N THR A 219 -2.60 2.09 9.49
CA THR A 219 -2.69 3.53 9.31
C THR A 219 -2.15 4.26 10.52
N THR A 220 -1.74 5.51 10.34
CA THR A 220 -1.42 6.38 11.47
C THR A 220 -2.69 6.83 12.19
N LEU A 221 -2.55 7.12 13.49
CA LEU A 221 -3.64 7.69 14.28
C LEU A 221 -3.95 9.13 13.82
N ALA A 222 -5.25 9.42 13.71
CA ALA A 222 -5.73 10.79 13.42
C ALA A 222 -5.11 11.83 14.40
N PRO A 223 -4.80 13.06 13.96
CA PRO A 223 -5.19 13.68 12.68
C PRO A 223 -4.31 13.32 11.48
N ARG A 224 -3.27 12.52 11.66
CA ARG A 224 -2.49 11.99 10.53
C ARG A 224 -3.38 11.06 9.69
N THR A 225 -3.06 10.97 8.39
CA THR A 225 -3.85 10.21 7.43
C THR A 225 -2.94 9.35 6.54
N ASP A 226 -1.77 8.99 7.07
CA ASP A 226 -0.78 8.22 6.34
C ASP A 226 -1.08 6.72 6.46
N SER A 227 -0.73 5.99 5.43
CA SER A 227 -0.63 4.53 5.48
C SER A 227 0.70 4.13 6.10
N VAL A 228 0.77 2.96 6.72
CA VAL A 228 1.98 2.44 7.35
C VAL A 228 2.33 1.09 6.73
N VAL A 229 3.61 0.88 6.45
CA VAL A 229 4.11 -0.42 5.98
C VAL A 229 4.00 -1.41 7.14
N HIS A 230 3.16 -2.43 6.97
CA HIS A 230 2.88 -3.43 8.01
C HIS A 230 3.33 -4.82 7.58
N ARG A 231 3.87 -5.56 8.54
CA ARG A 231 4.18 -6.99 8.42
C ARG A 231 3.57 -7.74 9.60
N PRO A 232 2.60 -8.66 9.38
CA PRO A 232 2.00 -9.44 10.45
C PRO A 232 3.03 -10.24 11.24
N ARG A 233 2.98 -10.15 12.57
CA ARG A 233 3.89 -10.88 13.50
C ARG A 233 3.14 -11.74 14.50
N HIS A 234 1.81 -11.53 14.66
CA HIS A 234 1.02 -12.28 15.61
C HIS A 234 1.08 -13.77 15.33
N ARG A 235 1.18 -14.57 16.40
CA ARG A 235 1.13 -16.04 16.34
C ARG A 235 -0.14 -16.50 17.01
N TRP A 236 -1.01 -17.10 16.21
CA TRP A 236 -2.30 -17.60 16.67
C TRP A 236 -2.14 -18.73 17.70
N GLY A 237 -2.95 -18.69 18.76
CA GLY A 237 -3.05 -19.70 19.82
C GLY A 237 -4.44 -20.32 19.89
N ASP A 238 -5.21 -20.25 18.82
CA ASP A 238 -6.63 -20.61 18.74
C ASP A 238 -6.90 -21.97 18.08
N GLU A 239 -5.93 -22.87 17.97
CA GLU A 239 -6.05 -24.17 17.28
C GLU A 239 -7.27 -24.96 17.77
N ARG A 240 -7.55 -24.95 19.09
CA ARG A 240 -8.70 -25.65 19.67
C ARG A 240 -10.04 -25.08 19.19
N TRP A 241 -10.11 -23.76 19.04
CA TRP A 241 -11.26 -23.07 18.49
C TRP A 241 -11.47 -23.47 17.04
N MET A 242 -10.44 -23.44 16.22
CA MET A 242 -10.48 -23.79 14.82
C MET A 242 -10.85 -25.26 14.60
N GLU A 243 -10.38 -26.19 15.44
CA GLU A 243 -10.77 -27.60 15.41
C GLU A 243 -12.25 -27.77 15.75
N ARG A 244 -12.72 -27.14 16.84
CA ARG A 244 -14.13 -27.17 17.23
C ARG A 244 -15.02 -26.60 16.12
N ARG A 245 -14.68 -25.45 15.56
CA ARG A 245 -15.40 -24.81 14.47
C ARG A 245 -15.54 -25.71 13.24
N ARG A 246 -14.48 -26.43 12.86
CA ARG A 246 -14.54 -27.40 11.75
C ARG A 246 -15.44 -28.60 12.03
N ALA A 247 -15.50 -29.03 13.28
CA ALA A 247 -16.31 -30.19 13.70
C ALA A 247 -17.78 -29.83 13.99
N SER A 248 -18.10 -28.56 14.21
CA SER A 248 -19.45 -28.08 14.56
C SER A 248 -20.29 -27.80 13.31
N SER A 249 -21.63 -27.80 13.51
CA SER A 249 -22.57 -27.31 12.50
C SER A 249 -23.18 -25.99 13.04
N PRO A 250 -22.77 -24.83 12.53
CA PRO A 250 -23.22 -23.55 13.08
C PRO A 250 -24.74 -23.36 13.02
N HIS A 251 -25.43 -24.06 12.11
CA HIS A 251 -26.90 -24.04 12.01
C HIS A 251 -27.63 -24.96 13.00
N ALA A 252 -26.89 -25.83 13.69
CA ALA A 252 -27.47 -26.80 14.63
C ALA A 252 -27.20 -26.48 16.10
N GLU A 253 -26.36 -25.49 16.37
CA GLU A 253 -26.01 -25.06 17.72
C GLU A 253 -26.70 -23.72 18.09
N PRO A 254 -27.10 -23.55 19.36
CA PRO A 254 -27.63 -22.24 19.81
C PRO A 254 -26.57 -21.19 19.74
N ILE A 255 -26.95 -20.01 19.26
CA ILE A 255 -26.09 -18.84 19.16
C ILE A 255 -26.66 -17.70 20.00
N SER A 256 -25.82 -17.02 20.79
CA SER A 256 -26.11 -15.80 21.51
C SER A 256 -25.01 -14.80 21.24
N ILE A 257 -25.38 -13.64 20.69
CA ILE A 257 -24.44 -12.63 20.18
C ILE A 257 -24.48 -11.42 21.10
N TYR A 258 -23.31 -10.92 21.49
CA TYR A 258 -23.12 -9.64 22.14
C TYR A 258 -22.56 -8.64 21.15
N GLU A 259 -23.37 -7.68 20.73
CA GLU A 259 -22.95 -6.59 19.86
C GLU A 259 -22.24 -5.50 20.66
N VAL A 260 -21.09 -5.03 20.19
CA VAL A 260 -20.26 -4.09 20.94
C VAL A 260 -19.54 -3.08 20.04
N HIS A 261 -19.58 -1.79 20.43
CA HIS A 261 -18.73 -0.75 19.91
C HIS A 261 -17.50 -0.59 20.81
N LEU A 262 -16.32 -0.97 20.33
CA LEU A 262 -15.10 -1.02 21.14
C LEU A 262 -14.74 0.33 21.77
N GLY A 263 -14.96 1.43 21.05
CA GLY A 263 -14.60 2.77 21.49
C GLY A 263 -15.44 3.35 22.63
N SER A 264 -16.61 2.76 22.92
CA SER A 264 -17.51 3.25 23.96
C SER A 264 -17.97 2.18 24.96
N TRP A 265 -17.53 0.94 24.80
CA TRP A 265 -17.93 -0.17 25.68
C TRP A 265 -17.50 0.05 27.12
N ARG A 266 -16.21 0.34 27.31
CA ARG A 266 -15.61 0.77 28.59
C ARG A 266 -14.55 1.82 28.33
N LEU A 267 -14.35 2.70 29.29
CA LEU A 267 -13.37 3.76 29.26
C LEU A 267 -12.36 3.58 30.40
N ASN A 268 -11.12 3.98 30.15
CA ASN A 268 -10.10 4.01 31.18
C ASN A 268 -10.21 5.33 31.98
N ALA A 269 -10.92 5.28 33.10
CA ALA A 269 -11.16 6.44 33.97
C ALA A 269 -9.88 6.99 34.64
N LEU A 270 -8.77 6.24 34.62
CA LEU A 270 -7.48 6.70 35.16
C LEU A 270 -6.68 7.52 34.14
N GLU A 271 -7.10 7.51 32.87
CA GLU A 271 -6.42 8.15 31.76
C GLU A 271 -7.43 8.96 30.90
N ASP A 272 -8.02 10.00 31.48
CA ASP A 272 -8.94 10.95 30.85
C ASP A 272 -10.11 10.29 30.08
N ASP A 273 -10.66 9.19 30.61
CA ASP A 273 -11.76 8.45 30.01
C ASP A 273 -11.49 8.05 28.54
N ARG A 274 -10.24 7.75 28.19
CA ARG A 274 -9.92 7.21 26.86
C ARG A 274 -10.57 5.84 26.64
N SER A 275 -10.83 5.52 25.39
CA SER A 275 -11.19 4.15 24.99
C SER A 275 -10.10 3.15 25.41
N LEU A 276 -10.50 1.92 25.68
CA LEU A 276 -9.56 0.82 25.91
C LEU A 276 -8.82 0.46 24.60
N THR A 277 -7.58 0.05 24.74
CA THR A 277 -6.80 -0.52 23.64
C THR A 277 -7.27 -1.94 23.30
N TYR A 278 -6.91 -2.46 22.12
CA TYR A 278 -7.17 -3.87 21.76
C TYR A 278 -6.61 -4.84 22.80
N ALA A 279 -5.42 -4.56 23.32
CA ALA A 279 -4.80 -5.37 24.36
C ALA A 279 -5.57 -5.37 25.68
N GLU A 280 -6.05 -4.20 26.14
CA GLU A 280 -6.90 -4.08 27.33
C GLU A 280 -8.26 -4.77 27.12
N LEU A 281 -8.87 -4.59 25.93
CA LEU A 281 -10.15 -5.22 25.57
C LEU A 281 -10.06 -6.74 25.54
N ALA A 282 -8.91 -7.32 25.17
CA ALA A 282 -8.75 -8.75 24.96
C ALA A 282 -9.17 -9.57 26.21
N ASP A 283 -8.67 -9.22 27.38
CA ASP A 283 -9.00 -9.94 28.60
C ASP A 283 -10.34 -9.50 29.21
N GLU A 284 -10.64 -8.19 29.21
CA GLU A 284 -11.87 -7.68 29.83
C GLU A 284 -13.13 -8.10 29.07
N LEU A 285 -13.11 -8.02 27.74
CA LEU A 285 -14.27 -8.39 26.92
C LEU A 285 -14.46 -9.91 26.94
N ALA A 286 -13.38 -10.71 26.82
CA ALA A 286 -13.47 -12.16 26.88
C ALA A 286 -14.04 -12.63 28.24
N ALA A 287 -13.60 -12.06 29.35
CA ALA A 287 -14.12 -12.39 30.66
C ALA A 287 -15.61 -12.02 30.79
N TYR A 288 -15.99 -10.82 30.37
CA TYR A 288 -17.37 -10.32 30.47
C TYR A 288 -18.35 -11.17 29.67
N VAL A 289 -18.06 -11.43 28.39
CA VAL A 289 -19.00 -12.16 27.52
C VAL A 289 -19.10 -13.64 27.91
N THR A 290 -18.03 -14.22 28.47
CA THR A 290 -18.03 -15.57 29.01
C THR A 290 -18.90 -15.67 30.27
N ASP A 291 -18.75 -14.73 31.21
CA ASP A 291 -19.57 -14.68 32.43
C ASP A 291 -21.05 -14.49 32.14
N MET A 292 -21.38 -13.66 31.14
CA MET A 292 -22.76 -13.40 30.69
C MET A 292 -23.34 -14.55 29.86
N GLY A 293 -22.55 -15.54 29.46
CA GLY A 293 -23.01 -16.72 28.71
C GLY A 293 -23.24 -16.50 27.21
N PHE A 294 -22.62 -15.48 26.61
CA PHE A 294 -22.65 -15.28 25.18
C PHE A 294 -21.73 -16.29 24.46
N THR A 295 -22.07 -16.65 23.22
CA THR A 295 -21.28 -17.55 22.38
C THR A 295 -20.43 -16.79 21.35
N HIS A 296 -20.86 -15.58 21.00
CA HIS A 296 -20.22 -14.73 19.99
C HIS A 296 -20.20 -13.28 20.42
N VAL A 297 -19.22 -12.55 19.91
CA VAL A 297 -19.17 -11.09 19.92
C VAL A 297 -19.30 -10.59 18.49
N GLU A 298 -20.18 -9.62 18.28
CA GLU A 298 -20.26 -8.86 17.05
C GLU A 298 -19.64 -7.50 17.28
N LEU A 299 -18.53 -7.25 16.59
CA LEU A 299 -17.81 -5.99 16.64
C LEU A 299 -18.42 -5.03 15.63
N LEU A 300 -18.99 -3.89 16.08
CA LEU A 300 -19.32 -2.77 15.21
C LEU A 300 -18.08 -2.42 14.39
N PRO A 301 -18.22 -1.72 13.23
CA PRO A 301 -17.16 -1.63 12.26
C PRO A 301 -15.80 -1.25 12.85
N VAL A 302 -14.83 -2.15 12.74
CA VAL A 302 -13.45 -1.96 13.25
C VAL A 302 -12.50 -1.43 12.18
N MET A 303 -12.94 -1.32 10.94
CA MET A 303 -12.15 -0.77 9.85
C MET A 303 -11.82 0.71 10.09
N GLU A 304 -10.65 1.17 9.59
CA GLU A 304 -10.24 2.55 9.78
C GLU A 304 -11.22 3.55 9.15
N HIS A 305 -11.48 4.64 9.88
CA HIS A 305 -12.45 5.66 9.50
C HIS A 305 -12.05 7.04 10.06
N PRO A 306 -12.33 8.16 9.34
CA PRO A 306 -11.89 9.49 9.75
C PRO A 306 -12.71 10.07 10.90
N PHE A 307 -14.00 9.76 10.96
CA PHE A 307 -14.95 10.39 11.88
C PHE A 307 -15.41 9.42 12.96
N SER A 308 -14.98 9.61 14.20
CA SER A 308 -15.34 8.75 15.34
C SER A 308 -16.83 8.68 15.60
N GLY A 309 -17.59 9.78 15.35
CA GLY A 309 -19.04 9.82 15.49
C GLY A 309 -19.81 8.95 14.50
N SER A 310 -19.15 8.40 13.48
CA SER A 310 -19.74 7.42 12.57
C SER A 310 -19.76 6.01 13.13
N TRP A 311 -19.10 5.74 14.27
CA TRP A 311 -18.90 4.42 14.86
C TRP A 311 -18.26 3.40 13.90
N GLY A 312 -17.47 3.87 12.95
CA GLY A 312 -16.83 3.05 11.93
C GLY A 312 -17.67 2.83 10.66
N TYR A 313 -18.89 3.34 10.57
CA TYR A 313 -19.73 3.18 9.37
C TYR A 313 -19.32 4.05 8.18
N GLN A 314 -18.36 4.96 8.33
CA GLN A 314 -17.78 5.75 7.23
C GLN A 314 -16.32 5.31 6.96
N VAL A 315 -16.15 4.13 6.41
CA VAL A 315 -14.85 3.47 6.22
C VAL A 315 -13.97 4.19 5.22
N SER A 316 -12.71 4.45 5.61
CA SER A 316 -11.65 4.95 4.71
C SER A 316 -10.54 3.93 4.45
N GLY A 317 -10.32 2.96 5.36
CA GLY A 317 -9.31 1.90 5.24
C GLY A 317 -9.92 0.51 5.30
N TYR A 318 -10.20 -0.09 4.14
CA TYR A 318 -10.95 -1.36 4.02
C TYR A 318 -10.15 -2.60 4.43
N PHE A 319 -8.84 -2.48 4.62
CA PHE A 319 -7.92 -3.57 4.96
C PHE A 319 -7.14 -3.30 6.26
N ALA A 320 -7.45 -2.21 6.97
CA ALA A 320 -6.79 -1.84 8.21
C ALA A 320 -7.79 -1.78 9.37
N PRO A 321 -7.51 -2.43 10.51
CA PRO A 321 -8.22 -2.12 11.75
C PRO A 321 -7.88 -0.69 12.18
N THR A 322 -8.83 -0.02 12.84
CA THR A 322 -8.62 1.37 13.24
C THR A 322 -7.47 1.52 14.23
N ALA A 323 -6.58 2.46 13.95
CA ALA A 323 -5.43 2.78 14.80
C ALA A 323 -5.79 3.39 16.17
N ARG A 324 -7.08 3.67 16.42
CA ARG A 324 -7.56 4.26 17.67
C ARG A 324 -7.31 3.38 18.89
N TYR A 325 -7.25 2.06 18.70
CA TYR A 325 -7.19 1.10 19.81
C TYR A 325 -5.89 0.28 19.82
N GLY A 326 -4.97 0.51 18.91
CA GLY A 326 -3.71 -0.19 18.77
C GLY A 326 -3.36 -0.55 17.34
N ASP A 327 -2.35 -1.39 17.17
CA ASP A 327 -1.90 -1.85 15.86
C ASP A 327 -2.68 -3.10 15.37
N PRO A 328 -2.47 -3.54 14.13
CA PRO A 328 -3.14 -4.73 13.58
C PRO A 328 -2.83 -6.03 14.32
N ASP A 329 -1.65 -6.18 14.92
CA ASP A 329 -1.30 -7.37 15.69
C ASP A 329 -1.96 -7.38 17.06
N ASP A 330 -2.19 -6.20 17.67
CA ASP A 330 -3.02 -6.06 18.87
C ASP A 330 -4.47 -6.50 18.60
N PHE A 331 -5.02 -6.14 17.42
CA PHE A 331 -6.35 -6.60 17.02
C PHE A 331 -6.40 -8.11 16.79
N ARG A 332 -5.35 -8.70 16.18
CA ARG A 332 -5.22 -10.18 16.09
C ARG A 332 -5.20 -10.82 17.46
N ALA A 333 -4.46 -10.25 18.42
CA ALA A 333 -4.40 -10.75 19.79
C ALA A 333 -5.77 -10.70 20.50
N LEU A 334 -6.57 -9.66 20.27
CA LEU A 334 -7.96 -9.59 20.77
C LEU A 334 -8.81 -10.73 20.21
N VAL A 335 -8.80 -10.95 18.91
CA VAL A 335 -9.56 -12.05 18.27
C VAL A 335 -9.10 -13.41 18.79
N ASP A 336 -7.79 -13.63 18.83
CA ASP A 336 -7.19 -14.86 19.35
C ASP A 336 -7.60 -15.15 20.80
N ARG A 337 -7.60 -14.12 21.65
CA ARG A 337 -8.01 -14.23 23.04
C ARG A 337 -9.50 -14.58 23.20
N LEU A 338 -10.38 -14.02 22.36
CA LEU A 338 -11.81 -14.40 22.32
C LEU A 338 -11.97 -15.86 21.87
N HIS A 339 -11.27 -16.29 20.82
CA HIS A 339 -11.27 -17.67 20.36
C HIS A 339 -10.78 -18.64 21.44
N GLN A 340 -9.71 -18.32 22.17
CA GLN A 340 -9.21 -19.13 23.29
C GLN A 340 -10.24 -19.22 24.43
N ALA A 341 -11.05 -18.18 24.65
CA ALA A 341 -12.16 -18.21 25.59
C ALA A 341 -13.39 -19.00 25.07
N GLY A 342 -13.34 -19.47 23.82
CA GLY A 342 -14.41 -20.20 23.19
C GLY A 342 -15.51 -19.30 22.60
N ILE A 343 -15.24 -18.04 22.39
CA ILE A 343 -16.13 -17.01 21.84
C ILE A 343 -15.82 -16.78 20.37
N GLY A 344 -16.83 -16.85 19.50
CA GLY A 344 -16.71 -16.51 18.09
C GLY A 344 -16.74 -14.99 17.87
N VAL A 345 -16.08 -14.52 16.82
CA VAL A 345 -16.04 -13.11 16.44
C VAL A 345 -16.77 -12.90 15.12
N ILE A 346 -17.67 -11.94 15.10
CA ILE A 346 -18.38 -11.45 13.92
C ILE A 346 -17.92 -10.01 13.68
N LEU A 347 -17.58 -9.66 12.45
CA LEU A 347 -17.21 -8.30 12.07
C LEU A 347 -18.32 -7.66 11.25
N ASP A 348 -18.77 -6.49 11.66
CA ASP A 348 -19.66 -5.66 10.86
C ASP A 348 -18.87 -5.01 9.71
N TRP A 349 -19.14 -5.44 8.46
CA TRP A 349 -18.44 -5.01 7.26
C TRP A 349 -19.33 -4.10 6.41
N VAL A 350 -18.82 -2.91 6.04
CA VAL A 350 -19.57 -1.82 5.41
C VAL A 350 -19.17 -1.62 3.95
N PRO A 351 -19.71 -2.37 2.98
CA PRO A 351 -19.33 -2.26 1.57
C PRO A 351 -20.17 -1.23 0.79
N ALA A 352 -21.08 -0.52 1.45
CA ALA A 352 -22.11 0.26 0.75
C ALA A 352 -21.63 1.64 0.30
N HIS A 353 -20.82 2.29 1.10
CA HIS A 353 -20.44 3.69 0.90
C HIS A 353 -19.14 4.03 1.63
N PHE A 354 -18.57 5.20 1.32
CA PHE A 354 -17.35 5.70 1.96
C PHE A 354 -17.40 7.24 2.09
N PRO A 355 -16.61 7.85 2.98
CA PRO A 355 -16.59 9.29 3.20
C PRO A 355 -15.99 10.05 2.02
N ARG A 356 -16.22 11.39 2.01
CA ARG A 356 -15.74 12.29 0.94
C ARG A 356 -14.34 12.84 1.18
N ASP A 357 -13.65 12.36 2.19
CA ASP A 357 -12.31 12.80 2.55
C ASP A 357 -11.36 12.67 1.37
N ASP A 358 -10.79 13.81 0.95
CA ASP A 358 -10.00 13.91 -0.28
C ASP A 358 -8.72 13.08 -0.25
N TRP A 359 -8.17 12.83 0.93
CA TRP A 359 -6.99 12.00 1.12
C TRP A 359 -7.26 10.48 1.01
N ALA A 360 -8.53 10.06 1.04
CA ALA A 360 -8.97 8.65 0.96
C ALA A 360 -9.45 8.28 -0.46
N LEU A 361 -10.51 7.45 -0.57
CA LEU A 361 -10.98 6.88 -1.84
C LEU A 361 -11.66 7.90 -2.77
N ALA A 362 -12.23 8.98 -2.24
CA ALA A 362 -12.99 9.96 -3.03
C ALA A 362 -12.12 10.58 -4.14
N ARG A 363 -12.59 10.48 -5.40
CA ARG A 363 -11.86 11.01 -6.56
C ARG A 363 -10.39 10.60 -6.56
N PHE A 364 -10.10 9.33 -6.31
CA PHE A 364 -8.77 8.83 -5.99
C PHE A 364 -7.69 9.26 -7.00
N ASP A 365 -7.93 9.05 -8.28
CA ASP A 365 -7.03 9.46 -9.38
C ASP A 365 -7.54 10.70 -10.16
N ALA A 366 -8.31 11.55 -9.47
CA ALA A 366 -9.06 12.69 -9.98
C ALA A 366 -10.32 12.31 -10.80
N SER A 367 -10.53 11.05 -11.10
CA SER A 367 -11.78 10.54 -11.69
C SER A 367 -12.72 9.99 -10.63
N ALA A 368 -13.94 9.64 -10.98
CA ALA A 368 -14.83 8.82 -10.16
C ALA A 368 -14.36 7.36 -10.24
N LEU A 369 -13.28 7.03 -9.53
CA LEU A 369 -12.62 5.73 -9.63
C LEU A 369 -13.39 4.65 -8.88
N TYR A 370 -13.62 4.84 -7.59
CA TYR A 370 -14.35 3.92 -6.71
C TYR A 370 -15.84 4.20 -6.69
N GLU A 371 -16.23 5.47 -6.77
CA GLU A 371 -17.62 5.93 -6.80
C GLU A 371 -18.24 5.94 -8.20
N HIS A 372 -19.57 6.01 -8.23
CA HIS A 372 -20.28 6.24 -9.48
C HIS A 372 -20.19 7.72 -9.89
N GLU A 373 -19.90 8.00 -11.17
CA GLU A 373 -19.69 9.36 -11.68
C GLU A 373 -20.95 10.24 -11.60
N ASP A 374 -22.13 9.67 -11.90
CA ASP A 374 -23.39 10.38 -11.77
C ASP A 374 -23.74 10.54 -10.28
N PRO A 375 -23.77 11.78 -9.74
CA PRO A 375 -23.98 12.01 -8.31
C PRO A 375 -25.36 11.52 -7.80
N ARG A 376 -26.35 11.36 -8.69
CA ARG A 376 -27.67 10.78 -8.33
C ARG A 376 -27.56 9.28 -7.97
N ARG A 377 -26.49 8.61 -8.44
CA ARG A 377 -26.20 7.20 -8.18
C ARG A 377 -24.97 7.03 -7.30
N GLY A 378 -24.09 8.02 -7.30
CA GLY A 378 -22.78 8.01 -6.63
C GLY A 378 -22.73 8.72 -5.29
N ALA A 379 -23.86 9.21 -4.76
CA ALA A 379 -23.86 9.93 -3.48
C ALA A 379 -25.10 9.64 -2.64
N HIS A 380 -24.88 9.56 -1.32
CA HIS A 380 -25.93 9.64 -0.30
C HIS A 380 -25.97 11.06 0.27
N PRO A 381 -26.89 11.92 -0.18
CA PRO A 381 -26.95 13.32 0.29
C PRO A 381 -27.19 13.45 1.79
N GLU A 382 -27.99 12.55 2.37
CA GLU A 382 -28.37 12.54 3.79
C GLU A 382 -27.19 12.18 4.71
N TRP A 383 -26.31 11.28 4.25
CA TRP A 383 -25.14 10.83 5.02
C TRP A 383 -23.86 11.57 4.64
N GLY A 384 -23.87 12.34 3.54
CA GLY A 384 -22.68 13.03 3.04
C GLY A 384 -21.61 12.10 2.47
N THR A 385 -21.95 10.85 2.13
CA THR A 385 -21.02 9.82 1.65
C THR A 385 -21.13 9.60 0.16
N LEU A 386 -20.16 8.88 -0.40
CA LEU A 386 -20.14 8.39 -1.80
C LEU A 386 -20.52 6.92 -1.85
N ILE A 387 -21.11 6.50 -2.98
CA ILE A 387 -21.58 5.12 -3.22
C ILE A 387 -20.63 4.47 -4.21
N PHE A 388 -20.19 3.24 -3.91
CA PHE A 388 -19.35 2.45 -4.78
C PHE A 388 -20.01 2.17 -6.15
N ASN A 389 -19.18 2.22 -7.20
CA ASN A 389 -19.58 1.79 -8.52
C ASN A 389 -19.44 0.27 -8.68
N TYR A 390 -20.42 -0.48 -8.21
CA TYR A 390 -20.43 -1.95 -8.30
C TYR A 390 -20.46 -2.49 -9.73
N GLY A 391 -20.74 -1.66 -10.72
CA GLY A 391 -20.67 -2.01 -12.14
C GLY A 391 -19.24 -2.13 -12.67
N ARG A 392 -18.25 -1.58 -11.95
CA ARG A 392 -16.82 -1.66 -12.32
C ARG A 392 -16.21 -2.92 -11.74
N ASN A 393 -15.56 -3.73 -12.57
CA ASN A 393 -14.99 -5.01 -12.17
C ASN A 393 -13.95 -4.86 -11.05
N GLU A 394 -13.08 -3.88 -11.16
CA GLU A 394 -12.01 -3.62 -10.19
C GLU A 394 -12.56 -3.17 -8.84
N VAL A 395 -13.65 -2.40 -8.81
CA VAL A 395 -14.33 -1.99 -7.56
C VAL A 395 -15.00 -3.18 -6.89
N ARG A 396 -15.67 -4.06 -7.66
CA ARG A 396 -16.20 -5.33 -7.11
C ARG A 396 -15.07 -6.20 -6.56
N ASN A 397 -13.97 -6.29 -7.30
CA ASN A 397 -12.80 -7.04 -6.88
C ASN A 397 -12.20 -6.49 -5.58
N PHE A 398 -12.09 -5.17 -5.44
CA PHE A 398 -11.67 -4.48 -4.22
C PHE A 398 -12.54 -4.88 -3.02
N LEU A 399 -13.86 -4.80 -3.16
CA LEU A 399 -14.79 -5.14 -2.08
C LEU A 399 -14.78 -6.63 -1.75
N LEU A 400 -14.81 -7.53 -2.75
CA LEU A 400 -14.72 -8.97 -2.53
C LEU A 400 -13.40 -9.35 -1.84
N SER A 401 -12.31 -8.76 -2.27
CA SER A 401 -10.99 -8.95 -1.68
C SER A 401 -10.97 -8.49 -0.21
N SER A 402 -11.60 -7.35 0.12
CA SER A 402 -11.75 -6.90 1.51
C SER A 402 -12.60 -7.88 2.33
N ALA A 403 -13.72 -8.36 1.79
CA ALA A 403 -14.57 -9.34 2.48
C ALA A 403 -13.84 -10.67 2.78
N LEU A 404 -12.92 -11.07 1.91
CA LEU A 404 -12.10 -12.28 2.10
C LEU A 404 -10.89 -12.05 2.99
N PHE A 405 -10.34 -10.84 2.98
CA PHE A 405 -9.19 -10.46 3.80
C PHE A 405 -9.47 -10.65 5.30
N TRP A 406 -10.58 -10.12 5.80
CA TRP A 406 -10.90 -10.16 7.22
C TRP A 406 -10.95 -11.57 7.80
N PRO A 407 -11.70 -12.55 7.24
CA PRO A 407 -11.72 -13.91 7.79
C PRO A 407 -10.47 -14.75 7.49
N ARG A 408 -9.52 -14.25 6.67
CA ARG A 408 -8.24 -14.91 6.39
C ARG A 408 -7.12 -14.41 7.26
N GLU A 409 -7.12 -13.13 7.57
CA GLU A 409 -6.04 -12.46 8.29
C GLU A 409 -6.34 -12.25 9.78
N TYR A 410 -7.65 -12.34 10.14
CA TYR A 410 -8.16 -12.15 11.51
C TYR A 410 -9.20 -13.22 11.95
#